data_5040f55104e993fe57c8fada00750c30
#
_entry.id   5040f55104e993fe57c8fada00750c30
#
_cell.length_a   1.000
_cell.length_b   1.000
_cell.length_c   1.000
_cell.angle_alpha   90.00
_cell.angle_beta   90.00
_cell.angle_gamma   90.00
#
_symmetry.space_group_name_H-M   'P 1'
#
loop_
_entity.id
_entity.type
_entity.pdbx_description
1 polymer ?
#
loop_
_entity_poly.entity_id
_entity_poly.type
_entity_poly.pdbx_seq_one_letter_code
_entity_poly.pdbx_strand_id
1 'polypeptide(L)'
;MIEQQIIGTWLQGKQLDLTATVRSEWFTVSKYRTLCLTIQAMYLNNEHIDNVAVVMKHRDMAMDIAGLNNYYTGESITRLVSMLHQEFIRKTMIDCMANQVKFMQDGGDIMESISSTQKMIDEIQLTESGQAVDLITLLGDRFDNLEKRSKAEIKTIGLPTGFTKLDKYIGGFVPGENVVVAGRPGMGKTAFAVSIGIAHAKLGGRVIMFSMEMSKEQLADRILSSLGRVDNLKVRNADVNEFELENIARELLLIDYKFQIEDSTMLDIAQIKTRIKTMKVKPTLVIIDYMQLVKSTGGKNREQEIANISRQCKLIAKECGCTVMPLSQLNRGTEEGNSRPKLANLRESGAIEQDADTVLFPYRPDYYEAQKNGGNPPELEDAELIISKCRNGMTGTLQCNFMGKTVEYIF
;
A
#
# COMPACT_ATOMS: atom_id res chain seq x y z
N MET A 1 23.25 -30.87 -4.08
CA MET A 1 22.36 -31.79 -4.86
C MET A 1 21.43 -31.01 -5.79
N ILE A 2 20.62 -30.05 -5.31
CA ILE A 2 19.69 -29.27 -6.14
C ILE A 2 20.40 -28.53 -7.29
N GLU A 3 21.52 -27.84 -7.00
CA GLU A 3 22.32 -27.13 -8.00
C GLU A 3 22.80 -28.06 -9.12
N GLN A 4 23.23 -29.26 -8.78
CA GLN A 4 23.67 -30.27 -9.72
C GLN A 4 22.53 -30.79 -10.61
N GLN A 5 21.35 -30.97 -10.04
CA GLN A 5 20.17 -31.42 -10.79
C GLN A 5 19.72 -30.37 -11.81
N ILE A 6 19.74 -29.08 -11.45
CA ILE A 6 19.37 -27.98 -12.36
C ILE A 6 20.35 -27.92 -13.52
N ILE A 7 21.65 -27.81 -13.23
CA ILE A 7 22.68 -27.74 -14.27
C ILE A 7 22.67 -29.02 -15.14
N GLY A 8 22.57 -30.22 -14.53
CA GLY A 8 22.49 -31.47 -15.24
C GLY A 8 21.30 -31.57 -16.19
N THR A 9 20.15 -30.98 -15.80
CA THR A 9 18.95 -30.93 -16.66
C THR A 9 19.18 -30.01 -17.87
N TRP A 10 19.78 -28.85 -17.67
CA TRP A 10 20.10 -27.92 -18.75
C TRP A 10 21.15 -28.48 -19.73
N LEU A 11 22.13 -29.20 -19.22
CA LEU A 11 23.13 -29.89 -20.06
C LEU A 11 22.53 -31.00 -20.92
N GLN A 12 21.34 -31.49 -20.65
CA GLN A 12 20.55 -32.39 -21.49
C GLN A 12 19.67 -31.65 -22.52
N GLY A 13 19.82 -30.33 -22.64
CA GLY A 13 19.00 -29.50 -23.52
C GLY A 13 17.54 -29.39 -23.13
N LYS A 14 17.19 -29.70 -21.85
CA LYS A 14 15.80 -29.73 -21.39
C LYS A 14 15.44 -28.51 -20.55
N GLN A 15 14.23 -28.01 -20.74
CA GLN A 15 13.64 -26.90 -19.98
C GLN A 15 14.54 -25.66 -19.92
N LEU A 16 15.18 -25.33 -21.03
CA LEU A 16 16.11 -24.20 -21.16
C LEU A 16 15.42 -22.86 -21.09
N ASP A 17 14.11 -22.80 -21.34
CA ASP A 17 13.27 -21.61 -21.19
C ASP A 17 13.31 -21.04 -19.77
N LEU A 18 13.53 -21.90 -18.76
CA LEU A 18 13.63 -21.49 -17.36
C LEU A 18 15.03 -20.94 -16.98
N THR A 19 16.03 -21.00 -17.86
CA THR A 19 17.35 -20.43 -17.55
C THR A 19 17.29 -18.94 -17.28
N ALA A 20 16.42 -18.20 -17.98
CA ALA A 20 16.24 -16.76 -17.81
C ALA A 20 15.62 -16.38 -16.45
N THR A 21 14.93 -17.29 -15.78
CA THR A 21 14.29 -17.05 -14.49
C THR A 21 15.22 -17.30 -13.29
N VAL A 22 16.33 -17.99 -13.49
CA VAL A 22 17.29 -18.36 -12.44
C VAL A 22 18.41 -17.34 -12.39
N ARG A 23 18.74 -16.84 -11.20
CA ARG A 23 19.90 -15.97 -11.02
C ARG A 23 21.12 -16.79 -10.63
N SER A 24 22.26 -16.50 -11.26
CA SER A 24 23.52 -17.19 -10.97
C SER A 24 23.96 -17.07 -9.51
N GLU A 25 23.55 -15.98 -8.83
CA GLU A 25 23.84 -15.70 -7.41
C GLU A 25 23.20 -16.71 -6.46
N TRP A 26 22.12 -17.41 -6.90
CA TRP A 26 21.46 -18.43 -6.09
C TRP A 26 22.32 -19.68 -5.91
N PHE A 27 23.29 -19.90 -6.81
CA PHE A 27 24.22 -21.01 -6.70
C PHE A 27 25.30 -20.70 -5.65
N THR A 28 25.42 -21.57 -4.67
CA THR A 28 26.40 -21.42 -3.58
C THR A 28 27.79 -21.87 -3.99
N VAL A 29 27.86 -22.85 -4.89
CA VAL A 29 29.12 -23.40 -5.39
C VAL A 29 29.58 -22.62 -6.62
N SER A 30 30.77 -22.02 -6.54
CA SER A 30 31.34 -21.15 -7.59
C SER A 30 31.34 -21.79 -8.98
N LYS A 31 31.69 -23.08 -9.10
CA LYS A 31 31.68 -23.79 -10.38
C LYS A 31 30.29 -23.88 -11.02
N TYR A 32 29.23 -24.10 -10.23
CA TYR A 32 27.86 -24.15 -10.76
C TYR A 32 27.34 -22.78 -11.12
N ARG A 33 27.77 -21.73 -10.40
CA ARG A 33 27.52 -20.33 -10.78
C ARG A 33 28.09 -19.99 -12.13
N THR A 34 29.35 -20.38 -12.38
CA THR A 34 30.02 -20.20 -13.68
C THR A 34 29.31 -20.96 -14.80
N LEU A 35 28.91 -22.21 -14.56
CA LEU A 35 28.17 -23.00 -15.56
C LEU A 35 26.79 -22.41 -15.84
N CYS A 36 26.08 -21.92 -14.82
CA CYS A 36 24.81 -21.23 -15.00
C CYS A 36 24.95 -20.02 -15.93
N LEU A 37 25.91 -19.14 -15.67
CA LEU A 37 26.19 -17.96 -16.52
C LEU A 37 26.52 -18.35 -17.97
N THR A 38 27.29 -19.39 -18.14
CA THR A 38 27.66 -19.89 -19.47
C THR A 38 26.45 -20.42 -20.22
N ILE A 39 25.63 -21.25 -19.57
CA ILE A 39 24.43 -21.82 -20.18
C ILE A 39 23.42 -20.71 -20.51
N GLN A 40 23.26 -19.71 -19.66
CA GLN A 40 22.41 -18.54 -19.92
C GLN A 40 22.90 -17.74 -21.13
N ALA A 41 24.21 -17.49 -21.21
CA ALA A 41 24.81 -16.81 -22.37
C ALA A 41 24.61 -17.58 -23.67
N MET A 42 24.81 -18.91 -23.66
CA MET A 42 24.57 -19.78 -24.82
C MET A 42 23.08 -19.77 -25.23
N TYR A 43 22.17 -19.83 -24.27
CA TYR A 43 20.74 -19.77 -24.54
C TYR A 43 20.33 -18.43 -25.20
N LEU A 44 20.79 -17.31 -24.66
CA LEU A 44 20.53 -15.97 -25.22
C LEU A 44 21.09 -15.79 -26.63
N ASN A 45 22.23 -16.45 -26.94
CA ASN A 45 22.87 -16.42 -28.27
C ASN A 45 22.30 -17.47 -29.23
N ASN A 46 21.27 -18.24 -28.85
CA ASN A 46 20.73 -19.37 -29.60
C ASN A 46 21.80 -20.42 -29.96
N GLU A 47 22.84 -20.60 -29.13
CA GLU A 47 23.84 -21.63 -29.27
C GLU A 47 23.31 -22.99 -28.84
N HIS A 48 23.77 -24.08 -29.44
CA HIS A 48 23.42 -25.43 -28.99
C HIS A 48 23.99 -25.71 -27.60
N ILE A 49 23.15 -26.18 -26.68
CA ILE A 49 23.52 -26.45 -25.30
C ILE A 49 23.52 -27.95 -25.06
N ASP A 50 24.70 -28.50 -24.91
CA ASP A 50 24.96 -29.88 -24.48
C ASP A 50 26.30 -29.95 -23.72
N ASN A 51 26.60 -31.12 -23.20
CA ASN A 51 27.85 -31.35 -22.46
C ASN A 51 29.11 -31.00 -23.26
N VAL A 52 29.13 -31.34 -24.54
CA VAL A 52 30.32 -31.13 -25.40
C VAL A 52 30.55 -29.64 -25.63
N ALA A 53 29.49 -28.91 -25.95
CA ALA A 53 29.53 -27.48 -26.18
C ALA A 53 29.98 -26.69 -24.94
N VAL A 54 29.47 -27.08 -23.74
CA VAL A 54 29.85 -26.44 -22.49
C VAL A 54 31.29 -26.82 -22.08
N VAL A 55 31.74 -28.07 -22.28
CA VAL A 55 33.12 -28.50 -22.04
C VAL A 55 34.09 -27.75 -22.96
N MET A 56 33.73 -27.47 -24.21
CA MET A 56 34.57 -26.68 -25.09
C MET A 56 34.85 -25.27 -24.55
N LYS A 57 33.91 -24.69 -23.81
CA LYS A 57 34.07 -23.38 -23.15
C LYS A 57 34.80 -23.45 -21.80
N HIS A 58 34.72 -24.60 -21.12
CA HIS A 58 35.29 -24.84 -19.77
C HIS A 58 36.04 -26.17 -19.71
N ARG A 59 37.17 -26.28 -20.43
CA ARG A 59 37.97 -27.53 -20.51
C ARG A 59 38.50 -28.00 -19.15
N ASP A 60 38.79 -27.07 -18.27
CA ASP A 60 39.22 -27.29 -16.88
C ASP A 60 38.17 -27.98 -16.00
N MET A 61 36.88 -27.85 -16.35
CA MET A 61 35.75 -28.47 -15.65
C MET A 61 35.19 -29.70 -16.37
N ALA A 62 35.85 -30.26 -17.34
CA ALA A 62 35.33 -31.36 -18.18
C ALA A 62 34.85 -32.57 -17.35
N MET A 63 35.62 -33.00 -16.35
CA MET A 63 35.25 -34.08 -15.44
C MET A 63 34.01 -33.76 -14.59
N ASP A 64 33.92 -32.54 -14.08
CA ASP A 64 32.77 -32.06 -13.30
C ASP A 64 31.50 -32.04 -14.16
N ILE A 65 31.59 -31.51 -15.40
CA ILE A 65 30.48 -31.43 -16.36
C ILE A 65 29.97 -32.82 -16.73
N ALA A 66 30.91 -33.76 -17.03
CA ALA A 66 30.55 -35.13 -17.34
C ALA A 66 29.84 -35.84 -16.17
N GLY A 67 30.25 -35.55 -14.92
CA GLY A 67 29.61 -36.11 -13.74
C GLY A 67 28.20 -35.57 -13.49
N LEU A 68 27.84 -34.39 -13.99
CA LEU A 68 26.54 -33.78 -13.79
C LEU A 68 25.39 -34.51 -14.53
N ASN A 69 25.69 -35.25 -15.58
CA ASN A 69 24.71 -36.09 -16.29
C ASN A 69 23.98 -37.08 -15.36
N ASN A 70 24.66 -37.56 -14.34
CA ASN A 70 24.11 -38.54 -13.40
C ASN A 70 23.07 -37.94 -12.44
N TYR A 71 22.94 -36.61 -12.40
CA TYR A 71 21.99 -35.93 -11.50
C TYR A 71 20.67 -35.53 -12.18
N TYR A 72 20.49 -35.86 -13.46
CA TYR A 72 19.20 -35.69 -14.12
C TYR A 72 18.17 -36.67 -13.57
N THR A 73 17.11 -36.20 -12.93
CA THR A 73 16.09 -37.01 -12.27
C THR A 73 14.76 -37.06 -13.03
N GLY A 74 14.61 -36.31 -14.11
CA GLY A 74 13.34 -36.18 -14.84
C GLY A 74 12.27 -35.35 -14.11
N GLU A 75 12.61 -34.79 -12.94
CA GLU A 75 11.72 -33.91 -12.20
C GLU A 75 11.52 -32.54 -12.89
N SER A 76 10.40 -31.88 -12.57
CA SER A 76 10.17 -30.51 -13.05
C SER A 76 11.21 -29.56 -12.48
N ILE A 77 11.96 -28.92 -13.35
CA ILE A 77 13.00 -27.94 -12.98
C ILE A 77 12.40 -26.75 -12.23
N THR A 78 11.13 -26.41 -12.47
CA THR A 78 10.41 -25.34 -11.76
C THR A 78 10.43 -25.57 -10.25
N ARG A 79 10.19 -26.82 -9.80
CA ARG A 79 10.27 -27.17 -8.38
C ARG A 79 11.69 -27.03 -7.85
N LEU A 80 12.69 -27.52 -8.61
CA LEU A 80 14.09 -27.44 -8.20
C LEU A 80 14.56 -25.98 -8.11
N VAL A 81 14.14 -25.14 -9.05
CA VAL A 81 14.43 -23.69 -9.06
C VAL A 81 13.82 -23.00 -7.82
N SER A 82 12.56 -23.31 -7.49
CA SER A 82 11.93 -22.79 -6.27
C SER A 82 12.69 -23.22 -5.00
N MET A 83 13.12 -24.49 -4.93
CA MET A 83 13.92 -24.98 -3.80
C MET A 83 15.29 -24.30 -3.74
N LEU A 84 15.96 -24.09 -4.87
CA LEU A 84 17.24 -23.37 -4.94
C LEU A 84 17.09 -21.93 -4.44
N HIS A 85 16.03 -21.23 -4.86
CA HIS A 85 15.74 -19.88 -4.41
C HIS A 85 15.48 -19.81 -2.90
N GLN A 86 14.69 -20.75 -2.36
CA GLN A 86 14.45 -20.83 -0.91
C GLN A 86 15.74 -21.08 -0.11
N GLU A 87 16.62 -21.96 -0.62
CA GLU A 87 17.92 -22.19 0.04
C GLU A 87 18.82 -20.93 -0.01
N PHE A 88 18.82 -20.22 -1.10
CA PHE A 88 19.54 -18.94 -1.24
C PHE A 88 19.02 -17.92 -0.22
N ILE A 89 17.68 -17.74 -0.15
CA ILE A 89 17.06 -16.81 0.81
C ILE A 89 17.44 -17.21 2.24
N ARG A 90 17.31 -18.49 2.58
CA ARG A 90 17.65 -19.00 3.92
C ARG A 90 19.09 -18.68 4.30
N LYS A 91 20.03 -18.94 3.40
CA LYS A 91 21.44 -18.65 3.62
C LYS A 91 21.69 -17.16 3.76
N THR A 92 21.16 -16.34 2.87
CA THR A 92 21.31 -14.88 2.92
C THR A 92 20.77 -14.31 4.24
N MET A 93 19.65 -14.80 4.72
CA MET A 93 19.09 -14.40 6.01
C MET A 93 19.99 -14.81 7.18
N ILE A 94 20.51 -16.03 7.18
CA ILE A 94 21.42 -16.51 8.24
C ILE A 94 22.68 -15.65 8.28
N ASP A 95 23.31 -15.40 7.12
CA ASP A 95 24.51 -14.60 7.01
C ASP A 95 24.29 -13.14 7.48
N CYS A 96 23.15 -12.56 7.11
CA CYS A 96 22.80 -11.22 7.57
C CYS A 96 22.58 -11.18 9.08
N MET A 97 21.81 -12.12 9.64
CA MET A 97 21.58 -12.16 11.08
C MET A 97 22.88 -12.35 11.86
N ALA A 98 23.78 -13.20 11.37
CA ALA A 98 25.10 -13.38 11.97
C ALA A 98 25.92 -12.09 11.97
N ASN A 99 25.91 -11.35 10.85
CA ASN A 99 26.57 -10.05 10.73
C ASN A 99 25.97 -9.01 11.68
N GLN A 100 24.63 -8.97 11.82
CA GLN A 100 23.95 -8.06 12.73
C GLN A 100 24.25 -8.38 14.21
N VAL A 101 24.29 -9.67 14.57
CA VAL A 101 24.67 -10.09 15.92
C VAL A 101 26.09 -9.60 16.24
N LYS A 102 27.03 -9.80 15.31
CA LYS A 102 28.40 -9.34 15.46
C LYS A 102 28.48 -7.81 15.59
N PHE A 103 27.77 -7.08 14.70
CA PHE A 103 27.70 -5.61 14.74
C PHE A 103 27.21 -5.08 16.10
N MET A 104 26.16 -5.70 16.66
CA MET A 104 25.66 -5.34 17.99
C MET A 104 26.62 -5.72 19.11
N GLN A 105 27.32 -6.85 19.02
CA GLN A 105 28.34 -7.25 20.01
C GLN A 105 29.52 -6.29 20.01
N ASP A 106 29.86 -5.73 18.85
CA ASP A 106 30.92 -4.74 18.68
C ASP A 106 30.49 -3.31 19.11
N GLY A 107 29.30 -3.15 19.69
CA GLY A 107 28.77 -1.87 20.19
C GLY A 107 28.08 -1.00 19.12
N GLY A 108 27.67 -1.58 18.00
CA GLY A 108 26.94 -0.89 16.94
C GLY A 108 25.55 -0.40 17.38
N ASP A 109 25.03 0.62 16.69
CA ASP A 109 23.73 1.23 16.98
C ASP A 109 22.58 0.27 16.66
N ILE A 110 21.65 0.10 17.62
CA ILE A 110 20.52 -0.83 17.52
C ILE A 110 19.56 -0.39 16.39
N MET A 111 19.34 0.90 16.22
CA MET A 111 18.41 1.42 15.20
C MET A 111 18.98 1.25 13.79
N GLU A 112 20.29 1.39 13.64
CA GLU A 112 21.00 1.11 12.38
C GLU A 112 20.92 -0.38 12.03
N SER A 113 21.10 -1.27 13.02
CA SER A 113 20.96 -2.72 12.85
C SER A 113 19.55 -3.10 12.41
N ILE A 114 18.51 -2.53 13.04
CA ILE A 114 17.10 -2.75 12.66
C ILE A 114 16.86 -2.27 11.24
N SER A 115 17.28 -1.06 10.89
CA SER A 115 17.07 -0.46 9.57
C SER A 115 17.73 -1.29 8.45
N SER A 116 18.96 -1.75 8.67
CA SER A 116 19.67 -2.57 7.67
C SER A 116 19.05 -3.96 7.49
N THR A 117 18.58 -4.58 8.57
CA THR A 117 17.86 -5.86 8.52
C THR A 117 16.54 -5.70 7.75
N GLN A 118 15.81 -4.62 8.01
CA GLN A 118 14.55 -4.31 7.31
C GLN A 118 14.79 -4.12 5.82
N LYS A 119 15.83 -3.36 5.45
CA LYS A 119 16.19 -3.14 4.04
C LYS A 119 16.46 -4.45 3.31
N MET A 120 17.20 -5.36 3.93
CA MET A 120 17.47 -6.67 3.35
C MET A 120 16.21 -7.52 3.17
N ILE A 121 15.31 -7.53 4.18
CA ILE A 121 14.02 -8.23 4.08
C ILE A 121 13.19 -7.68 2.92
N ASP A 122 13.15 -6.35 2.76
CA ASP A 122 12.45 -5.69 1.67
C ASP A 122 13.07 -6.05 0.30
N GLU A 123 14.39 -6.13 0.19
CA GLU A 123 15.09 -6.56 -1.04
C GLU A 123 14.75 -8.01 -1.43
N ILE A 124 14.69 -8.92 -0.46
CA ILE A 124 14.27 -10.32 -0.69
C ILE A 124 12.81 -10.37 -1.19
N GLN A 125 11.90 -9.61 -0.56
CA GLN A 125 10.49 -9.57 -0.94
C GLN A 125 10.26 -8.96 -2.34
N LEU A 126 11.06 -7.94 -2.72
CA LEU A 126 11.00 -7.35 -4.07
C LEU A 126 11.41 -8.35 -5.16
N THR A 127 12.26 -9.30 -4.82
CA THR A 127 12.67 -10.35 -5.75
C THR A 127 11.54 -11.35 -6.04
N GLU A 128 10.61 -11.55 -5.10
CA GLU A 128 9.43 -12.40 -5.28
C GLU A 128 8.27 -11.70 -6.01
N SER A 129 8.18 -10.35 -5.92
CA SER A 129 7.01 -9.59 -6.39
C SER A 129 7.03 -9.16 -7.86
N GLY A 130 7.95 -9.65 -8.68
CA GLY A 130 8.15 -9.18 -10.05
C GLY A 130 8.10 -10.24 -11.15
N GLN A 131 7.40 -11.36 -10.97
CA GLN A 131 7.28 -12.34 -12.05
C GLN A 131 6.39 -11.79 -13.17
N ALA A 132 6.92 -11.81 -14.41
CA ALA A 132 6.11 -11.55 -15.58
C ALA A 132 5.04 -12.66 -15.70
N VAL A 133 3.79 -12.26 -15.78
CA VAL A 133 2.66 -13.17 -15.96
C VAL A 133 2.34 -13.22 -17.46
N ASP A 134 2.10 -14.41 -17.99
CA ASP A 134 1.65 -14.57 -19.37
C ASP A 134 0.33 -13.83 -19.59
N LEU A 135 0.23 -13.11 -20.73
CA LEU A 135 -0.92 -12.27 -21.05
C LEU A 135 -2.22 -13.07 -21.08
N ILE A 136 -2.20 -14.30 -21.62
CA ILE A 136 -3.40 -15.13 -21.74
C ILE A 136 -3.92 -15.52 -20.36
N THR A 137 -3.05 -15.93 -19.46
CA THR A 137 -3.38 -16.25 -18.06
C THR A 137 -3.98 -15.02 -17.36
N LEU A 138 -3.33 -13.85 -17.50
CA LEU A 138 -3.82 -12.60 -16.92
C LEU A 138 -5.20 -12.21 -17.43
N LEU A 139 -5.44 -12.34 -18.74
CA LEU A 139 -6.73 -12.04 -19.35
C LEU A 139 -7.81 -13.02 -18.90
N GLY A 140 -7.50 -14.31 -18.73
CA GLY A 140 -8.41 -15.30 -18.16
C GLY A 140 -8.86 -14.93 -16.76
N ASP A 141 -7.92 -14.65 -15.86
CA ASP A 141 -8.21 -14.23 -14.48
C ASP A 141 -9.06 -12.93 -14.44
N ARG A 142 -8.77 -11.99 -15.35
CA ARG A 142 -9.53 -10.73 -15.44
C ARG A 142 -10.95 -10.95 -15.98
N PHE A 143 -11.12 -11.86 -16.90
CA PHE A 143 -12.43 -12.22 -17.43
C PHE A 143 -13.32 -12.88 -16.37
N ASP A 144 -12.79 -13.85 -15.64
CA ASP A 144 -13.51 -14.49 -14.53
C ASP A 144 -13.91 -13.50 -13.43
N ASN A 145 -13.03 -12.55 -13.14
CA ASN A 145 -13.32 -11.46 -12.21
C ASN A 145 -14.43 -10.54 -12.74
N LEU A 146 -14.41 -10.22 -14.03
CA LEU A 146 -15.44 -9.42 -14.68
C LEU A 146 -16.81 -10.13 -14.62
N GLU A 147 -16.85 -11.43 -14.89
CA GLU A 147 -18.07 -12.22 -14.81
C GLU A 147 -18.66 -12.22 -13.38
N LYS A 148 -17.82 -12.45 -12.36
CA LYS A 148 -18.25 -12.38 -10.96
C LYS A 148 -18.84 -11.02 -10.61
N ARG A 149 -18.17 -9.92 -11.00
CA ARG A 149 -18.63 -8.55 -10.72
C ARG A 149 -19.90 -8.19 -11.49
N SER A 150 -20.09 -8.71 -12.70
CA SER A 150 -21.31 -8.45 -13.49
C SER A 150 -22.57 -8.98 -12.81
N LYS A 151 -22.43 -10.04 -12.02
CA LYS A 151 -23.50 -10.70 -11.26
C LYS A 151 -23.67 -10.13 -9.84
N ALA A 152 -22.76 -9.28 -9.37
CA ALA A 152 -22.82 -8.69 -8.02
C ALA A 152 -23.86 -7.55 -7.97
N GLU A 153 -24.48 -7.37 -6.80
CA GLU A 153 -25.43 -6.26 -6.55
C GLU A 153 -24.70 -4.89 -6.65
N ILE A 154 -23.52 -4.80 -6.07
CA ILE A 154 -22.66 -3.61 -6.11
C ILE A 154 -21.56 -3.83 -7.13
N LYS A 155 -21.67 -3.11 -8.26
CA LYS A 155 -20.75 -3.26 -9.41
C LYS A 155 -19.59 -2.28 -9.29
N THR A 156 -18.63 -2.53 -8.37
CA THR A 156 -17.40 -1.75 -8.22
C THR A 156 -16.19 -2.53 -8.75
N ILE A 157 -15.13 -1.82 -9.14
CA ILE A 157 -13.84 -2.44 -9.50
C ILE A 157 -13.14 -2.94 -8.24
N GLY A 158 -13.14 -2.08 -7.21
CA GLY A 158 -12.62 -2.36 -5.88
C GLY A 158 -13.73 -2.67 -4.87
N LEU A 159 -13.38 -2.62 -3.59
CA LEU A 159 -14.36 -2.72 -2.51
C LEU A 159 -15.17 -1.42 -2.40
N PRO A 160 -16.47 -1.51 -2.09
CA PRO A 160 -17.32 -0.32 -1.98
C PRO A 160 -16.81 0.65 -0.92
N THR A 161 -16.85 1.95 -1.20
CA THR A 161 -16.51 2.99 -0.22
C THR A 161 -17.58 3.15 0.85
N GLY A 162 -18.80 2.70 0.58
CA GLY A 162 -19.99 2.97 1.36
C GLY A 162 -20.77 4.19 0.88
N PHE A 163 -20.21 4.98 -0.03
CA PHE A 163 -20.88 6.09 -0.68
C PHE A 163 -21.14 5.77 -2.15
N THR A 164 -22.34 5.28 -2.45
CA THR A 164 -22.71 4.76 -3.77
C THR A 164 -22.49 5.78 -4.90
N LYS A 165 -22.68 7.07 -4.62
CA LYS A 165 -22.41 8.13 -5.59
C LYS A 165 -20.92 8.24 -5.91
N LEU A 166 -20.05 8.13 -4.89
CA LEU A 166 -18.60 8.17 -5.06
C LEU A 166 -18.10 6.92 -5.80
N ASP A 167 -18.64 5.75 -5.47
CA ASP A 167 -18.28 4.48 -6.10
C ASP A 167 -18.50 4.50 -7.62
N LYS A 168 -19.51 5.22 -8.12
CA LYS A 168 -19.74 5.41 -9.56
C LYS A 168 -18.62 6.19 -10.26
N TYR A 169 -17.94 7.08 -9.54
CA TYR A 169 -16.84 7.88 -10.10
C TYR A 169 -15.50 7.17 -10.00
N ILE A 170 -15.18 6.63 -8.82
CA ILE A 170 -13.83 6.07 -8.57
C ILE A 170 -13.76 4.55 -8.66
N GLY A 171 -14.90 3.85 -8.76
CA GLY A 171 -14.95 2.39 -8.84
C GLY A 171 -14.74 1.67 -7.51
N GLY A 172 -14.84 2.36 -6.37
CA GLY A 172 -14.57 1.84 -5.04
C GLY A 172 -13.10 1.90 -4.64
N PHE A 173 -12.73 1.31 -3.51
CA PHE A 173 -11.36 1.19 -3.05
C PHE A 173 -10.65 0.03 -3.73
N VAL A 174 -9.77 0.35 -4.68
CA VAL A 174 -9.03 -0.66 -5.44
C VAL A 174 -7.70 -0.97 -4.74
N PRO A 175 -7.41 -2.24 -4.44
CA PRO A 175 -6.12 -2.62 -3.87
C PRO A 175 -4.94 -2.14 -4.73
N GLY A 176 -3.95 -1.54 -4.09
CA GLY A 176 -2.78 -0.96 -4.76
C GLY A 176 -2.95 0.50 -5.17
N GLU A 177 -4.09 1.14 -4.89
CA GLU A 177 -4.31 2.55 -5.18
C GLU A 177 -4.00 3.47 -4.00
N ASN A 178 -3.51 4.68 -4.34
CA ASN A 178 -3.25 5.79 -3.44
C ASN A 178 -4.32 6.87 -3.67
N VAL A 179 -5.23 7.05 -2.70
CA VAL A 179 -6.37 7.98 -2.75
C VAL A 179 -6.10 9.16 -1.83
N VAL A 180 -5.58 10.24 -2.36
CA VAL A 180 -5.24 11.44 -1.58
C VAL A 180 -6.48 12.26 -1.29
N VAL A 181 -6.72 12.56 -0.01
CA VAL A 181 -7.77 13.52 0.42
C VAL A 181 -7.08 14.80 0.87
N ALA A 182 -7.27 15.87 0.13
CA ALA A 182 -6.60 17.13 0.42
C ALA A 182 -7.61 18.27 0.64
N GLY A 183 -7.23 19.20 1.50
CA GLY A 183 -8.10 20.36 1.79
C GLY A 183 -7.44 21.34 2.76
N ARG A 184 -8.01 22.53 2.84
CA ARG A 184 -7.59 23.55 3.82
C ARG A 184 -7.97 23.14 5.26
N PRO A 185 -7.36 23.75 6.27
CA PRO A 185 -7.85 23.64 7.64
C PRO A 185 -9.35 23.99 7.71
N GLY A 186 -10.10 23.29 8.55
CA GLY A 186 -11.54 23.54 8.70
C GLY A 186 -12.44 22.86 7.66
N MET A 187 -11.92 22.35 6.55
CA MET A 187 -12.75 21.69 5.51
C MET A 187 -13.21 20.27 5.90
N GLY A 188 -12.87 19.76 7.08
CA GLY A 188 -13.33 18.49 7.54
C GLY A 188 -12.66 17.26 6.90
N LYS A 189 -11.37 17.34 6.52
CA LYS A 189 -10.63 16.17 5.97
C LYS A 189 -10.73 14.93 6.85
N THR A 190 -10.40 15.09 8.14
CA THR A 190 -10.49 14.01 9.13
C THR A 190 -11.92 13.50 9.30
N ALA A 191 -12.91 14.41 9.31
CA ALA A 191 -14.33 14.05 9.37
C ALA A 191 -14.73 13.22 8.14
N PHE A 192 -14.35 13.62 6.94
CA PHE A 192 -14.58 12.85 5.72
C PHE A 192 -13.92 11.47 5.79
N ALA A 193 -12.66 11.40 6.23
CA ALA A 193 -11.92 10.14 6.34
C ALA A 193 -12.55 9.18 7.35
N VAL A 194 -13.04 9.68 8.48
CA VAL A 194 -13.78 8.90 9.48
C VAL A 194 -15.12 8.43 8.90
N SER A 195 -15.91 9.34 8.29
CA SER A 195 -17.22 8.99 7.69
C SER A 195 -17.10 7.89 6.63
N ILE A 196 -16.15 8.04 5.69
CA ILE A 196 -15.94 7.04 4.63
C ILE A 196 -15.34 5.75 5.16
N GLY A 197 -14.45 5.84 6.18
CA GLY A 197 -13.87 4.67 6.83
C GLY A 197 -14.93 3.82 7.54
N ILE A 198 -15.85 4.45 8.26
CA ILE A 198 -17.00 3.77 8.91
C ILE A 198 -17.93 3.16 7.86
N ALA A 199 -18.27 3.93 6.82
CA ALA A 199 -19.15 3.46 5.75
C ALA A 199 -18.56 2.22 5.04
N HIS A 200 -17.26 2.24 4.74
CA HIS A 200 -16.54 1.11 4.16
C HIS A 200 -16.50 -0.10 5.12
N ALA A 201 -16.23 0.14 6.39
CA ALA A 201 -16.17 -0.92 7.41
C ALA A 201 -17.52 -1.61 7.61
N LYS A 202 -18.64 -0.87 7.58
CA LYS A 202 -20.03 -1.40 7.64
C LYS A 202 -20.33 -2.37 6.48
N LEU A 203 -19.66 -2.23 5.35
CA LEU A 203 -19.77 -3.13 4.18
C LEU A 203 -18.76 -4.29 4.20
N GLY A 204 -18.15 -4.57 5.36
CA GLY A 204 -17.18 -5.66 5.52
C GLY A 204 -15.74 -5.28 5.20
N GLY A 205 -15.45 -4.02 4.92
CA GLY A 205 -14.10 -3.50 4.81
C GLY A 205 -13.35 -3.57 6.15
N ARG A 206 -12.04 -3.59 6.08
CA ARG A 206 -11.15 -3.55 7.26
C ARG A 206 -10.32 -2.28 7.20
N VAL A 207 -10.53 -1.41 8.17
CA VAL A 207 -9.92 -0.06 8.20
C VAL A 207 -8.90 0.02 9.32
N ILE A 208 -7.74 0.61 9.02
CA ILE A 208 -6.81 1.12 10.03
C ILE A 208 -6.57 2.60 9.76
N MET A 209 -6.67 3.41 10.82
CA MET A 209 -6.38 4.85 10.77
C MET A 209 -5.19 5.15 11.66
N PHE A 210 -4.14 5.69 11.07
CA PHE A 210 -3.00 6.27 11.77
C PHE A 210 -3.25 7.77 11.94
N SER A 211 -3.45 8.21 13.18
CA SER A 211 -3.71 9.61 13.52
C SER A 211 -2.51 10.19 14.25
N MET A 212 -1.94 11.26 13.70
CA MET A 212 -0.82 11.99 14.28
C MET A 212 -1.22 13.38 14.79
N GLU A 213 -2.41 13.85 14.42
CA GLU A 213 -2.94 15.15 14.84
C GLU A 213 -3.89 15.01 16.03
N MET A 214 -4.72 13.98 16.04
CA MET A 214 -5.74 13.77 17.06
C MET A 214 -5.48 12.50 17.84
N SER A 215 -5.78 12.52 19.15
CA SER A 215 -5.74 11.32 19.97
C SER A 215 -6.89 10.35 19.58
N LYS A 216 -6.71 9.07 19.89
CA LYS A 216 -7.75 8.04 19.65
C LYS A 216 -9.02 8.33 20.42
N GLU A 217 -8.91 8.93 21.62
CA GLU A 217 -10.07 9.35 22.43
C GLU A 217 -10.87 10.44 21.71
N GLN A 218 -10.20 11.46 21.15
CA GLN A 218 -10.86 12.53 20.39
C GLN A 218 -11.55 12.00 19.12
N LEU A 219 -10.95 11.01 18.46
CA LEU A 219 -11.57 10.34 17.31
C LEU A 219 -12.75 9.47 17.74
N ALA A 220 -12.63 8.78 18.89
CA ALA A 220 -13.73 7.99 19.45
C ALA A 220 -14.93 8.89 19.81
N ASP A 221 -14.71 10.05 20.42
CA ASP A 221 -15.79 11.01 20.71
C ASP A 221 -16.52 11.46 19.42
N ARG A 222 -15.79 11.72 18.34
CA ARG A 222 -16.39 12.04 17.03
C ARG A 222 -17.21 10.87 16.47
N ILE A 223 -16.70 9.66 16.60
CA ILE A 223 -17.40 8.47 16.14
C ILE A 223 -18.67 8.24 16.95
N LEU A 224 -18.62 8.39 18.28
CA LEU A 224 -19.78 8.28 19.16
C LEU A 224 -20.84 9.34 18.81
N SER A 225 -20.39 10.59 18.57
CA SER A 225 -21.24 11.68 18.13
C SER A 225 -21.98 11.36 16.82
N SER A 226 -21.23 10.90 15.82
CA SER A 226 -21.79 10.52 14.51
C SER A 226 -22.76 9.34 14.62
N LEU A 227 -22.39 8.28 15.35
CA LEU A 227 -23.23 7.09 15.53
C LEU A 227 -24.54 7.39 16.25
N GLY A 228 -24.46 8.09 17.38
CA GLY A 228 -25.63 8.43 18.21
C GLY A 228 -26.43 9.63 17.71
N ARG A 229 -25.93 10.34 16.67
CA ARG A 229 -26.44 11.62 16.18
C ARG A 229 -26.56 12.65 17.28
N VAL A 230 -25.59 12.70 18.19
CA VAL A 230 -25.49 13.61 19.33
C VAL A 230 -24.45 14.67 19.05
N ASP A 231 -24.68 15.89 19.52
CA ASP A 231 -23.72 16.99 19.36
C ASP A 231 -22.35 16.60 19.93
N ASN A 232 -21.30 16.77 19.11
CA ASN A 232 -19.93 16.40 19.48
C ASN A 232 -19.40 17.19 20.69
N LEU A 233 -19.87 18.43 20.89
CA LEU A 233 -19.52 19.21 22.09
C LEU A 233 -20.17 18.60 23.35
N LYS A 234 -21.39 18.11 23.24
CA LYS A 234 -22.06 17.41 24.38
C LYS A 234 -21.32 16.12 24.73
N VAL A 235 -20.95 15.30 23.73
CA VAL A 235 -20.17 14.06 23.94
C VAL A 235 -18.86 14.39 24.64
N ARG A 236 -18.10 15.35 24.10
CA ARG A 236 -16.81 15.77 24.64
C ARG A 236 -16.89 16.31 26.06
N ASN A 237 -17.96 17.04 26.40
CA ASN A 237 -18.14 17.66 27.70
C ASN A 237 -18.92 16.76 28.68
N ALA A 238 -19.29 15.54 28.27
CA ALA A 238 -20.16 14.63 29.02
C ALA A 238 -21.52 15.25 29.39
N ASP A 239 -22.03 16.18 28.57
CA ASP A 239 -23.35 16.87 28.75
C ASP A 239 -24.39 16.17 27.87
N VAL A 240 -24.50 14.86 28.02
CA VAL A 240 -25.43 14.01 27.28
C VAL A 240 -26.55 13.55 28.19
N ASN A 241 -27.79 13.59 27.71
CA ASN A 241 -28.95 13.12 28.47
C ASN A 241 -29.13 11.59 28.30
N GLU A 242 -30.05 11.00 29.07
CA GLU A 242 -30.26 9.56 29.09
C GLU A 242 -30.70 9.01 27.72
N PHE A 243 -31.56 9.72 27.00
CA PHE A 243 -31.99 9.34 25.65
C PHE A 243 -30.83 9.36 24.63
N GLU A 244 -29.97 10.37 24.70
CA GLU A 244 -28.79 10.46 23.87
C GLU A 244 -27.81 9.31 24.17
N LEU A 245 -27.61 8.96 25.44
CA LEU A 245 -26.79 7.81 25.86
C LEU A 245 -27.37 6.48 25.36
N GLU A 246 -28.68 6.29 25.43
CA GLU A 246 -29.36 5.10 24.91
C GLU A 246 -29.17 4.97 23.38
N ASN A 247 -29.26 6.08 22.65
CA ASN A 247 -29.02 6.07 21.20
C ASN A 247 -27.58 5.65 20.88
N ILE A 248 -26.58 6.22 21.55
CA ILE A 248 -25.18 5.82 21.40
C ILE A 248 -25.02 4.34 21.76
N ALA A 249 -25.55 3.89 22.89
CA ALA A 249 -25.41 2.50 23.33
C ALA A 249 -26.04 1.51 22.34
N ARG A 250 -27.20 1.86 21.77
CA ARG A 250 -27.87 1.05 20.74
C ARG A 250 -27.00 0.86 19.50
N GLU A 251 -26.43 1.94 18.98
CA GLU A 251 -25.54 1.89 17.80
C GLU A 251 -24.24 1.12 18.10
N LEU A 252 -23.69 1.26 19.31
CA LEU A 252 -22.51 0.50 19.74
C LEU A 252 -22.75 -1.01 19.74
N LEU A 253 -23.95 -1.46 20.15
CA LEU A 253 -24.30 -2.89 20.13
C LEU A 253 -24.41 -3.46 18.72
N LEU A 254 -24.62 -2.62 17.72
CA LEU A 254 -24.71 -3.01 16.31
C LEU A 254 -23.35 -2.99 15.59
N ILE A 255 -22.26 -2.61 16.29
CA ILE A 255 -20.93 -2.58 15.70
C ILE A 255 -20.38 -4.00 15.56
N ASP A 256 -20.39 -4.51 14.34
CA ASP A 256 -19.69 -5.74 13.93
C ASP A 256 -18.66 -5.46 12.81
N TYR A 257 -18.13 -4.25 12.76
CA TYR A 257 -17.17 -3.87 11.73
C TYR A 257 -15.78 -3.60 12.30
N LYS A 258 -14.76 -3.78 11.45
CA LYS A 258 -13.35 -3.71 11.85
C LYS A 258 -12.75 -2.36 11.48
N PHE A 259 -12.74 -1.45 12.44
CA PHE A 259 -12.07 -0.15 12.35
C PHE A 259 -11.08 -0.02 13.50
N GLN A 260 -9.80 0.09 13.19
CA GLN A 260 -8.72 0.25 14.18
C GLN A 260 -8.14 1.65 14.09
N ILE A 261 -7.84 2.25 15.24
CA ILE A 261 -7.22 3.57 15.33
C ILE A 261 -5.91 3.42 16.10
N GLU A 262 -4.88 4.00 15.54
CA GLU A 262 -3.58 4.13 16.18
C GLU A 262 -3.17 5.59 16.21
N ASP A 263 -3.01 6.14 17.42
CA ASP A 263 -2.58 7.51 17.66
C ASP A 263 -1.12 7.55 18.14
N SER A 264 -0.22 7.71 17.24
CA SER A 264 1.19 7.85 17.58
C SER A 264 1.73 9.15 17.01
N THR A 265 2.26 10.01 17.88
CA THR A 265 2.72 11.35 17.54
C THR A 265 3.98 11.40 16.66
N MET A 266 4.66 10.27 16.47
CA MET A 266 5.94 10.19 15.76
C MET A 266 6.06 8.89 14.97
N LEU A 267 5.19 8.64 14.00
CA LEU A 267 5.36 7.51 13.09
C LEU A 267 6.22 7.88 11.88
N ASP A 268 7.21 7.04 11.62
CA ASP A 268 7.90 7.00 10.33
C ASP A 268 7.07 6.16 9.35
N ILE A 269 7.14 6.52 8.07
CA ILE A 269 6.42 5.81 6.99
C ILE A 269 6.83 4.33 6.91
N ALA A 270 8.10 4.00 7.23
CA ALA A 270 8.58 2.61 7.30
C ALA A 270 7.93 1.83 8.47
N GLN A 271 7.69 2.48 9.61
CA GLN A 271 6.98 1.87 10.74
C GLN A 271 5.51 1.59 10.39
N ILE A 272 4.84 2.53 9.70
CA ILE A 272 3.47 2.32 9.19
C ILE A 272 3.45 1.08 8.28
N LYS A 273 4.37 1.00 7.31
CA LYS A 273 4.51 -0.17 6.43
C LYS A 273 4.69 -1.47 7.20
N THR A 274 5.59 -1.48 8.17
CA THR A 274 5.87 -2.66 9.00
C THR A 274 4.64 -3.10 9.79
N ARG A 275 3.91 -2.16 10.41
CA ARG A 275 2.69 -2.46 11.17
C ARG A 275 1.63 -3.09 10.27
N ILE A 276 1.40 -2.53 9.08
CA ILE A 276 0.46 -3.12 8.11
C ILE A 276 0.90 -4.53 7.70
N LYS A 277 2.21 -4.74 7.45
CA LYS A 277 2.75 -6.05 7.06
C LYS A 277 2.66 -7.10 8.17
N THR A 278 2.73 -6.71 9.44
CA THR A 278 2.67 -7.63 10.60
C THR A 278 1.26 -7.94 11.07
N MET A 279 0.25 -7.21 10.59
CA MET A 279 -1.15 -7.49 10.95
C MET A 279 -1.57 -8.89 10.48
N LYS A 280 -2.17 -9.68 11.38
CA LYS A 280 -2.70 -11.03 11.06
C LYS A 280 -3.73 -10.99 9.93
N VAL A 281 -4.58 -9.98 9.95
CA VAL A 281 -5.58 -9.75 8.90
C VAL A 281 -5.27 -8.41 8.26
N LYS A 282 -4.98 -8.42 6.96
CA LYS A 282 -4.60 -7.21 6.23
C LYS A 282 -5.77 -6.23 6.13
N PRO A 283 -5.52 -4.91 6.31
CA PRO A 283 -6.53 -3.89 6.07
C PRO A 283 -6.88 -3.80 4.57
N THR A 284 -8.08 -3.38 4.27
CA THR A 284 -8.51 -3.04 2.91
C THR A 284 -8.35 -1.55 2.64
N LEU A 285 -8.44 -0.73 3.70
CA LEU A 285 -8.23 0.70 3.68
C LEU A 285 -7.30 1.12 4.82
N VAL A 286 -6.25 1.88 4.47
CA VAL A 286 -5.31 2.49 5.41
C VAL A 286 -5.47 4.00 5.32
N ILE A 287 -5.84 4.66 6.40
CA ILE A 287 -5.97 6.12 6.50
C ILE A 287 -4.75 6.68 7.24
N ILE A 288 -4.15 7.76 6.73
CA ILE A 288 -2.99 8.44 7.36
C ILE A 288 -3.35 9.91 7.56
N ASP A 289 -3.57 10.33 8.80
CA ASP A 289 -3.99 11.69 9.16
C ASP A 289 -2.92 12.43 9.98
N TYR A 290 -2.16 13.31 9.38
CA TYR A 290 -2.00 13.64 7.96
C TYR A 290 -0.52 13.53 7.56
N MET A 291 -0.28 13.35 6.28
CA MET A 291 1.04 12.97 5.76
C MET A 291 2.17 13.97 6.06
N GLN A 292 1.87 15.24 6.28
CA GLN A 292 2.87 16.23 6.65
C GLN A 292 3.39 16.08 8.10
N LEU A 293 2.77 15.26 8.96
CA LEU A 293 3.29 14.94 10.28
C LEU A 293 4.13 13.64 10.29
N VAL A 294 4.01 12.82 9.25
CA VAL A 294 4.81 11.60 9.08
C VAL A 294 6.28 11.98 8.92
N LYS A 295 7.17 11.27 9.61
CA LYS A 295 8.61 11.39 9.41
C LYS A 295 9.08 10.52 8.25
N SER A 296 10.11 11.00 7.56
CA SER A 296 10.83 10.22 6.56
C SER A 296 12.32 10.50 6.67
N THR A 297 13.12 9.47 6.66
CA THR A 297 14.57 9.58 6.63
C THR A 297 15.03 9.83 5.20
N GLY A 298 15.81 10.91 4.96
CA GLY A 298 16.52 11.13 3.68
C GLY A 298 16.12 12.33 2.85
N GLY A 299 15.22 13.22 3.31
CA GLY A 299 14.92 14.48 2.63
C GLY A 299 15.90 15.61 3.02
N LYS A 300 16.43 16.34 2.01
CA LYS A 300 17.27 17.53 2.27
C LYS A 300 16.42 18.78 2.58
N ASN A 301 15.16 18.77 2.21
CA ASN A 301 14.18 19.81 2.49
C ASN A 301 12.79 19.21 2.67
N ARG A 302 11.85 19.99 3.19
CA ARG A 302 10.48 19.55 3.51
C ARG A 302 9.71 19.04 2.31
N GLU A 303 9.89 19.65 1.16
CA GLU A 303 9.23 19.25 -0.10
C GLU A 303 9.67 17.84 -0.53
N GLN A 304 10.97 17.54 -0.43
CA GLN A 304 11.50 16.22 -0.73
C GLN A 304 11.03 15.15 0.26
N GLU A 305 10.89 15.48 1.55
CA GLU A 305 10.33 14.58 2.55
C GLU A 305 8.89 14.20 2.20
N ILE A 306 8.05 15.19 1.88
CA ILE A 306 6.65 14.98 1.50
C ILE A 306 6.56 14.16 0.20
N ALA A 307 7.42 14.45 -0.78
CA ALA A 307 7.50 13.68 -2.01
C ALA A 307 7.86 12.20 -1.74
N ASN A 308 8.82 11.97 -0.84
CA ASN A 308 9.19 10.59 -0.46
C ASN A 308 8.03 9.89 0.26
N ILE A 309 7.35 10.57 1.19
CA ILE A 309 6.18 10.00 1.90
C ILE A 309 5.08 9.63 0.91
N SER A 310 4.77 10.53 -0.05
CA SER A 310 3.78 10.29 -1.10
C SER A 310 4.09 9.02 -1.91
N ARG A 311 5.34 8.92 -2.36
CA ARG A 311 5.82 7.74 -3.10
C ARG A 311 5.74 6.47 -2.25
N GLN A 312 6.11 6.54 -0.97
CA GLN A 312 6.01 5.41 -0.05
C GLN A 312 4.56 4.99 0.19
N CYS A 313 3.60 5.91 0.29
CA CYS A 313 2.17 5.58 0.38
C CYS A 313 1.72 4.73 -0.84
N LYS A 314 2.16 5.10 -2.05
CA LYS A 314 1.87 4.32 -3.26
C LYS A 314 2.52 2.94 -3.24
N LEU A 315 3.76 2.83 -2.75
CA LEU A 315 4.45 1.55 -2.60
C LEU A 315 3.77 0.66 -1.56
N ILE A 316 3.39 1.21 -0.40
CA ILE A 316 2.63 0.49 0.65
C ILE A 316 1.33 -0.07 0.06
N ALA A 317 0.57 0.74 -0.68
CA ALA A 317 -0.66 0.29 -1.31
C ALA A 317 -0.43 -0.94 -2.19
N LYS A 318 0.58 -0.90 -3.07
CA LYS A 318 0.91 -2.00 -3.98
C LYS A 318 1.41 -3.24 -3.26
N GLU A 319 2.36 -3.08 -2.33
CA GLU A 319 3.00 -4.21 -1.64
C GLU A 319 2.09 -4.89 -0.62
N CYS A 320 1.23 -4.12 0.05
CA CYS A 320 0.31 -4.66 1.05
C CYS A 320 -1.05 -5.07 0.46
N GLY A 321 -1.30 -4.77 -0.82
CA GLY A 321 -2.56 -5.11 -1.50
C GLY A 321 -3.78 -4.41 -0.88
N CYS A 322 -3.62 -3.16 -0.44
CA CYS A 322 -4.68 -2.35 0.18
C CYS A 322 -4.82 -1.00 -0.53
N THR A 323 -5.89 -0.26 -0.24
CA THR A 323 -5.98 1.16 -0.60
C THR A 323 -5.35 1.99 0.51
N VAL A 324 -4.48 2.94 0.16
CA VAL A 324 -3.92 3.90 1.12
C VAL A 324 -4.56 5.27 0.88
N MET A 325 -5.09 5.88 1.93
CA MET A 325 -5.73 7.19 1.91
C MET A 325 -4.97 8.17 2.81
N PRO A 326 -3.90 8.82 2.30
CA PRO A 326 -3.23 9.85 3.04
C PRO A 326 -4.03 11.16 2.97
N LEU A 327 -4.18 11.83 4.11
CA LEU A 327 -4.73 13.18 4.18
C LEU A 327 -3.61 14.18 3.97
N SER A 328 -3.89 15.26 3.24
CA SER A 328 -2.92 16.31 2.95
C SER A 328 -3.53 17.70 3.19
N GLN A 329 -2.73 18.58 3.76
CA GLN A 329 -3.11 19.97 3.92
C GLN A 329 -2.71 20.77 2.68
N LEU A 330 -3.59 21.64 2.19
CA LEU A 330 -3.30 22.57 1.09
C LEU A 330 -2.61 23.82 1.62
N ASN A 331 -1.71 24.38 0.81
CA ASN A 331 -0.97 25.59 1.13
C ASN A 331 -1.83 26.85 1.20
N ARG A 332 -1.32 27.86 1.94
CA ARG A 332 -1.97 29.17 2.15
C ARG A 332 -1.97 30.06 0.91
N GLY A 333 -1.17 29.81 -0.11
CA GLY A 333 -1.03 30.64 -1.32
C GLY A 333 -2.29 30.86 -2.18
N THR A 334 -3.46 30.40 -1.70
CA THR A 334 -4.77 30.56 -2.33
C THR A 334 -5.66 31.53 -1.53
N GLU A 335 -5.10 32.36 -0.66
CA GLU A 335 -5.86 33.25 0.24
C GLU A 335 -6.52 34.45 -0.43
N GLU A 336 -6.17 34.79 -1.67
CA GLU A 336 -6.87 35.79 -2.45
C GLU A 336 -8.14 35.24 -3.07
N GLY A 337 -9.24 35.29 -2.29
CA GLY A 337 -10.60 34.96 -2.72
C GLY A 337 -10.99 33.53 -2.48
N ASN A 338 -12.28 33.34 -2.37
CA ASN A 338 -13.08 32.07 -2.22
C ASN A 338 -12.73 30.99 -3.26
N SER A 339 -11.48 30.62 -3.43
CA SER A 339 -11.09 29.73 -4.51
C SER A 339 -11.32 28.28 -4.14
N ARG A 340 -12.24 27.68 -4.86
CA ARG A 340 -12.49 26.26 -4.93
C ARG A 340 -11.15 25.51 -5.14
N PRO A 341 -10.84 24.48 -4.37
CA PRO A 341 -9.55 23.80 -4.44
C PRO A 341 -9.34 23.16 -5.83
N LYS A 342 -8.08 23.21 -6.29
CA LYS A 342 -7.62 22.66 -7.58
C LYS A 342 -6.34 21.87 -7.37
N LEU A 343 -5.99 20.97 -8.31
CA LEU A 343 -4.73 20.20 -8.27
C LEU A 343 -3.50 21.09 -8.11
N ALA A 344 -3.50 22.28 -8.74
CA ALA A 344 -2.42 23.27 -8.59
C ALA A 344 -2.18 23.72 -7.14
N ASN A 345 -3.15 23.55 -6.23
CA ASN A 345 -3.01 23.89 -4.82
C ASN A 345 -2.21 22.85 -4.01
N LEU A 346 -1.91 21.68 -4.62
CA LEU A 346 -0.95 20.70 -4.11
C LEU A 346 0.51 21.06 -4.47
N ARG A 347 0.78 22.25 -4.97
CA ARG A 347 2.01 22.66 -5.69
C ARG A 347 3.32 22.62 -4.90
N GLU A 348 3.33 22.62 -3.57
CA GLU A 348 4.56 22.32 -2.80
C GLU A 348 4.92 20.82 -2.84
N SER A 349 4.10 20.02 -3.51
CA SER A 349 4.25 18.58 -3.62
C SER A 349 3.71 18.09 -4.96
N GLY A 350 4.28 18.56 -6.08
CA GLY A 350 3.97 18.03 -7.41
C GLY A 350 4.07 16.49 -7.47
N ALA A 351 4.89 15.93 -6.58
CA ALA A 351 4.98 14.49 -6.35
C ALA A 351 3.66 13.87 -5.84
N ILE A 352 2.91 14.54 -4.94
CA ILE A 352 1.61 14.02 -4.47
C ILE A 352 0.65 13.86 -5.64
N GLU A 353 0.58 14.86 -6.52
CA GLU A 353 -0.26 14.79 -7.71
C GLU A 353 0.17 13.64 -8.63
N GLN A 354 1.47 13.42 -8.83
CA GLN A 354 1.98 12.36 -9.70
C GLN A 354 1.72 10.97 -9.14
N ASP A 355 1.96 10.75 -7.85
CA ASP A 355 1.86 9.46 -7.18
C ASP A 355 0.42 9.03 -6.87
N ALA A 356 -0.49 10.01 -6.69
CA ALA A 356 -1.89 9.72 -6.43
C ALA A 356 -2.58 9.09 -7.65
N ASP A 357 -3.38 8.07 -7.42
CA ASP A 357 -4.31 7.52 -8.42
C ASP A 357 -5.60 8.31 -8.44
N THR A 358 -6.08 8.72 -7.26
CA THR A 358 -7.27 9.55 -7.08
C THR A 358 -6.95 10.71 -6.13
N VAL A 359 -7.47 11.90 -6.44
CA VAL A 359 -7.37 13.09 -5.58
C VAL A 359 -8.76 13.64 -5.31
N LEU A 360 -9.11 13.71 -4.04
CA LEU A 360 -10.39 14.16 -3.53
C LEU A 360 -10.21 15.45 -2.71
N PHE A 361 -11.06 16.46 -2.95
CA PHE A 361 -11.11 17.66 -2.14
C PHE A 361 -12.48 17.80 -1.49
N PRO A 362 -12.62 17.53 -0.19
CA PRO A 362 -13.78 18.01 0.55
C PRO A 362 -13.79 19.54 0.59
N TYR A 363 -14.92 20.13 0.24
CA TYR A 363 -15.11 21.58 0.15
C TYR A 363 -16.45 21.97 0.76
N ARG A 364 -16.46 23.03 1.58
CA ARG A 364 -17.61 23.53 2.31
C ARG A 364 -17.81 25.02 1.98
N PRO A 365 -18.59 25.35 0.95
CA PRO A 365 -18.83 26.74 0.56
C PRO A 365 -19.46 27.55 1.69
N ASP A 366 -20.47 27.02 2.38
CA ASP A 366 -21.17 27.69 3.50
C ASP A 366 -20.21 28.08 4.63
N TYR A 367 -19.23 27.25 4.93
CA TYR A 367 -18.19 27.55 5.92
C TYR A 367 -17.39 28.80 5.54
N TYR A 368 -17.02 28.94 4.26
CA TYR A 368 -16.28 30.12 3.78
C TYR A 368 -17.14 31.36 3.77
N GLU A 369 -18.41 31.25 3.38
CA GLU A 369 -19.34 32.38 3.40
C GLU A 369 -19.60 32.87 4.82
N ALA A 370 -19.84 31.96 5.75
CA ALA A 370 -20.01 32.28 7.15
C ALA A 370 -18.78 32.98 7.73
N GLN A 371 -17.57 32.46 7.45
CA GLN A 371 -16.31 33.04 7.92
C GLN A 371 -16.10 34.44 7.33
N LYS A 372 -16.43 34.69 6.06
CA LYS A 372 -16.35 36.00 5.41
C LYS A 372 -17.30 37.00 6.01
N ASN A 373 -18.50 36.58 6.40
CA ASN A 373 -19.55 37.42 6.98
C ASN A 373 -19.44 37.56 8.49
N GLY A 374 -18.42 36.93 9.15
CA GLY A 374 -18.24 36.97 10.61
C GLY A 374 -19.30 36.23 11.38
N GLY A 375 -20.01 35.26 10.72
CA GLY A 375 -21.06 34.41 11.31
C GLY A 375 -20.62 32.97 11.49
N ASN A 376 -21.54 32.15 11.98
CA ASN A 376 -21.39 30.71 12.04
C ASN A 376 -22.06 30.05 10.82
N PRO A 377 -21.50 28.96 10.29
CA PRO A 377 -22.16 28.21 9.24
C PRO A 377 -23.48 27.57 9.76
N PRO A 378 -24.42 27.23 8.84
CA PRO A 378 -25.63 26.51 9.22
C PRO A 378 -25.29 25.15 9.82
N GLU A 379 -26.22 24.58 10.57
CA GLU A 379 -26.04 23.26 11.20
C GLU A 379 -25.85 22.14 10.16
N LEU A 380 -26.64 22.18 9.10
CA LEU A 380 -26.48 21.35 7.91
C LEU A 380 -25.96 22.25 6.78
N GLU A 381 -24.71 22.05 6.44
CA GLU A 381 -24.02 22.83 5.40
C GLU A 381 -24.09 22.12 4.05
N ASP A 382 -24.27 22.90 3.01
CA ASP A 382 -23.97 22.42 1.66
C ASP A 382 -22.47 22.17 1.53
N ALA A 383 -22.14 21.00 1.05
CA ALA A 383 -20.75 20.57 0.88
C ALA A 383 -20.56 19.84 -0.46
N GLU A 384 -19.35 19.86 -0.91
CA GLU A 384 -18.96 19.22 -2.16
C GLU A 384 -17.76 18.30 -1.94
N LEU A 385 -17.77 17.16 -2.60
CA LEU A 385 -16.58 16.34 -2.78
C LEU A 385 -16.11 16.49 -4.23
N ILE A 386 -15.00 17.17 -4.43
CA ILE A 386 -14.44 17.41 -5.75
C ILE A 386 -13.44 16.31 -6.08
N ILE A 387 -13.69 15.54 -7.12
CA ILE A 387 -12.82 14.49 -7.66
C ILE A 387 -11.98 15.13 -8.75
N SER A 388 -10.79 15.62 -8.40
CA SER A 388 -9.94 16.36 -9.33
C SER A 388 -9.01 15.48 -10.16
N LYS A 389 -8.74 14.27 -9.69
CA LYS A 389 -7.98 13.26 -10.42
C LYS A 389 -8.56 11.88 -10.13
N CYS A 390 -8.69 11.06 -11.16
CA CYS A 390 -8.99 9.63 -11.03
C CYS A 390 -8.41 8.88 -12.23
N ARG A 391 -7.39 8.03 -12.01
CA ARG A 391 -6.73 7.30 -13.10
C ARG A 391 -7.63 6.24 -13.74
N ASN A 392 -8.45 5.59 -12.92
CA ASN A 392 -9.27 4.44 -13.34
C ASN A 392 -10.77 4.75 -13.34
N GLY A 393 -11.15 6.03 -13.27
CA GLY A 393 -12.55 6.45 -13.18
C GLY A 393 -12.77 7.84 -13.76
N MET A 394 -13.76 8.54 -13.24
CA MET A 394 -14.17 9.85 -13.73
C MET A 394 -13.82 10.96 -12.75
N THR A 395 -13.51 12.14 -13.26
CA THR A 395 -13.43 13.38 -12.48
C THR A 395 -14.80 14.05 -12.42
N GLY A 396 -15.03 14.87 -11.39
CA GLY A 396 -16.31 15.59 -11.25
C GLY A 396 -16.49 16.14 -9.86
N THR A 397 -17.71 16.53 -9.54
CA THR A 397 -18.10 17.04 -8.23
C THR A 397 -19.36 16.33 -7.77
N LEU A 398 -19.31 15.83 -6.54
CA LEU A 398 -20.46 15.25 -5.85
C LEU A 398 -20.99 16.26 -4.85
N GLN A 399 -22.29 16.53 -4.92
CA GLN A 399 -22.99 17.28 -3.87
C GLN A 399 -23.24 16.35 -2.67
N CYS A 400 -22.93 16.84 -1.50
CA CYS A 400 -23.12 16.21 -0.22
C CYS A 400 -23.43 17.28 0.84
N ASN A 401 -23.67 16.86 2.05
CA ASN A 401 -23.87 17.76 3.17
C ASN A 401 -22.80 17.53 4.24
N PHE A 402 -22.55 18.57 5.03
CA PHE A 402 -21.75 18.44 6.24
C PHE A 402 -22.58 18.82 7.45
N MET A 403 -22.70 17.88 8.38
CA MET A 403 -23.41 18.12 9.64
C MET A 403 -22.42 18.65 10.69
N GLY A 404 -22.53 19.94 11.00
CA GLY A 404 -21.59 20.60 11.93
C GLY A 404 -21.62 20.03 13.34
N LYS A 405 -22.79 19.65 13.85
CA LYS A 405 -22.96 19.10 15.20
C LYS A 405 -22.29 17.74 15.37
N THR A 406 -22.46 16.83 14.43
CA THR A 406 -21.90 15.47 14.50
C THR A 406 -20.55 15.35 13.80
N VAL A 407 -20.09 16.45 13.17
CA VAL A 407 -18.81 16.54 12.49
C VAL A 407 -18.64 15.43 11.43
N GLU A 408 -19.66 15.23 10.59
CA GLU A 408 -19.69 14.18 9.58
C GLU A 408 -20.12 14.64 8.20
N TYR A 409 -19.66 13.94 7.16
CA TYR A 409 -20.13 14.08 5.78
C TYR A 409 -21.26 13.10 5.51
N ILE A 410 -22.33 13.59 4.85
CA ILE A 410 -23.54 12.85 4.49
C ILE A 410 -23.68 12.89 2.95
N PHE A 411 -23.81 11.71 2.28
CA PHE A 411 -23.86 11.55 0.82
C PHE A 411 -25.21 11.06 0.31
#